data_644705afc692a3d691a0cd0efbdb056f
#
_entry.id   644705afc692a3d691a0cd0efbdb056f
#
_cell.length_a   1.000
_cell.length_b   1.000
_cell.length_c   1.000
_cell.angle_alpha   90.00
_cell.angle_beta   90.00
_cell.angle_gamma   90.00
#
_symmetry.space_group_name_H-M   'P 1'
#
loop_
_entity.id
_entity.type
_entity.pdbx_description
1 polymer ?
#
loop_
_entity_poly.entity_id
_entity_poly.type
_entity_poly.pdbx_seq_one_letter_code
_entity_poly.pdbx_strand_id
1 'polypeptide(L)'
;DDPRTIPTMPDSDSRGPASDPMQHKLSITPSGPVSATDSLALSFEPRELRRRRLERTREMLRETGMAAVVLFEPNNQRYATGSRNMFGYFLRNSTRYVYVPQEGPVILFEYPGSAHVSMQLETIDQARTSKVVWSSVNGRDDDSAAPFAREIADLVRQHGGGGARVGLDRCFHLLALALEKEGLVVEDCNQHMLHTRRIKTPEEIACLAQSMAASEGAVADVEAMVRPGVSEQDLFAQMYQSVIAGGGEFIETRLLSSGPRTNPWFNEASSRKVRPGELVALDTDTIGCNGYYSDFSRTFFCGPGKPSGYQKSLYRMSYEQVQHNISILKPGMTYREVAEAAWQIPERFYDRRYPSVIHGVGMHGETPLVAHAGDFDTYSKDGVLEPGMVVSVESYIGEVDGPEGVKLEDEVLITETGV
;
A
#
# COMPACT_ATOMS: atom_id res chain seq x y z
N ASP A 1 -34.91 46.39 22.06
CA ASP A 1 -34.59 45.15 21.33
C ASP A 1 -33.12 45.18 20.95
N ASP A 2 -32.29 44.57 21.83
CA ASP A 2 -30.83 44.41 21.64
C ASP A 2 -30.57 43.00 21.03
N PRO A 3 -29.97 42.88 19.83
CA PRO A 3 -29.77 41.60 19.15
C PRO A 3 -28.57 40.76 19.65
N ARG A 4 -28.09 40.94 20.89
CA ARG A 4 -26.89 40.26 21.43
C ARG A 4 -27.16 39.31 22.60
N THR A 5 -28.36 38.78 22.76
CA THR A 5 -28.61 37.74 23.77
C THR A 5 -28.49 36.34 23.16
N ILE A 6 -27.36 35.68 23.48
CA ILE A 6 -27.15 34.26 23.24
C ILE A 6 -27.98 33.47 24.28
N PRO A 7 -28.82 32.50 23.89
CA PRO A 7 -29.54 31.68 24.85
C PRO A 7 -28.57 30.76 25.63
N THR A 8 -28.65 30.83 26.95
CA THR A 8 -27.98 29.86 27.85
C THR A 8 -28.67 28.51 27.76
N MET A 9 -27.89 27.45 27.48
CA MET A 9 -28.37 26.08 27.59
C MET A 9 -28.63 25.69 29.05
N PRO A 10 -29.64 24.85 29.33
CA PRO A 10 -29.88 24.36 30.68
C PRO A 10 -28.85 23.33 31.10
N ASP A 11 -28.39 23.43 32.34
CA ASP A 11 -27.60 22.44 33.07
C ASP A 11 -28.32 21.08 33.08
N SER A 12 -27.71 20.07 32.55
CA SER A 12 -28.10 18.67 32.75
C SER A 12 -26.93 17.88 33.34
N ASP A 13 -26.81 18.01 34.64
CA ASP A 13 -26.03 17.08 35.46
C ASP A 13 -26.86 15.80 35.66
N SER A 14 -26.57 14.77 34.85
CA SER A 14 -26.81 13.35 35.15
C SER A 14 -26.35 12.47 33.98
N ARG A 15 -25.06 12.32 33.79
CA ARG A 15 -24.51 11.20 33.03
C ARG A 15 -23.59 10.39 33.92
N GLY A 16 -24.00 9.15 34.19
CA GLY A 16 -23.13 8.14 34.79
C GLY A 16 -21.85 7.93 33.98
N PRO A 17 -20.84 7.22 34.52
CA PRO A 17 -19.53 7.14 33.91
C PRO A 17 -19.64 6.60 32.48
N ALA A 18 -19.18 7.39 31.52
CA ALA A 18 -19.07 6.99 30.13
C ALA A 18 -18.17 5.76 30.06
N SER A 19 -18.73 4.66 29.58
CA SER A 19 -17.96 3.48 29.20
C SER A 19 -16.94 3.89 28.12
N ASP A 20 -15.68 3.54 28.37
CA ASP A 20 -14.56 3.74 27.46
C ASP A 20 -14.87 3.14 26.08
N PRO A 21 -14.90 3.93 24.99
CA PRO A 21 -15.22 3.39 23.66
C PRO A 21 -14.11 2.51 23.08
N MET A 22 -12.98 2.32 23.77
CA MET A 22 -11.84 1.50 23.32
C MET A 22 -11.88 0.05 23.82
N GLN A 23 -12.95 -0.41 24.47
CA GLN A 23 -13.10 -1.80 24.94
C GLN A 23 -14.04 -2.67 24.09
N HIS A 24 -14.29 -2.36 22.84
CA HIS A 24 -14.81 -3.36 21.92
C HIS A 24 -13.67 -4.33 21.54
N LYS A 25 -13.46 -5.34 22.37
CA LYS A 25 -12.80 -6.57 21.92
C LYS A 25 -13.61 -7.08 20.73
N LEU A 26 -13.05 -6.95 19.53
CA LEU A 26 -13.51 -7.69 18.37
C LEU A 26 -13.33 -9.17 18.68
N SER A 27 -14.39 -9.81 19.17
CA SER A 27 -14.49 -11.25 19.23
C SER A 27 -14.84 -11.70 17.81
N ILE A 28 -13.81 -11.87 16.98
CA ILE A 28 -13.93 -12.60 15.73
C ILE A 28 -14.07 -14.05 16.12
N THR A 29 -15.29 -14.59 16.01
CA THR A 29 -15.49 -16.02 16.09
C THR A 29 -15.27 -16.58 14.69
N PRO A 30 -14.16 -17.31 14.41
CA PRO A 30 -13.91 -17.85 13.09
C PRO A 30 -14.94 -18.95 12.80
N SER A 31 -15.74 -18.79 11.75
CA SER A 31 -16.60 -19.85 11.24
C SER A 31 -15.91 -20.58 10.08
N GLY A 32 -14.73 -21.16 10.32
CA GLY A 32 -13.97 -21.90 9.32
C GLY A 32 -12.66 -22.46 9.88
N PRO A 33 -11.91 -23.28 9.14
CA PRO A 33 -10.60 -23.73 9.60
C PRO A 33 -9.69 -22.51 9.75
N VAL A 34 -9.17 -22.35 10.96
CA VAL A 34 -8.23 -21.26 11.33
C VAL A 34 -6.99 -21.39 10.43
N SER A 35 -6.75 -20.39 9.58
CA SER A 35 -5.54 -20.35 8.77
C SER A 35 -4.33 -20.03 9.66
N ALA A 36 -3.12 -20.36 9.20
CA ALA A 36 -1.90 -20.02 9.93
C ALA A 36 -1.76 -18.51 10.18
N THR A 37 -2.41 -17.68 9.34
CA THR A 37 -2.46 -16.22 9.47
C THR A 37 -3.33 -15.72 10.63
N ASP A 38 -4.38 -16.47 11.02
CA ASP A 38 -5.27 -16.09 12.13
C ASP A 38 -4.55 -16.07 13.48
N SER A 39 -3.54 -16.93 13.65
CA SER A 39 -2.70 -16.95 14.85
C SER A 39 -1.65 -15.84 14.89
N LEU A 40 -1.25 -15.31 13.73
CA LEU A 40 -0.28 -14.21 13.60
C LEU A 40 -0.92 -12.82 13.77
N ALA A 41 -2.22 -12.71 13.52
CA ALA A 41 -2.97 -11.46 13.64
C ALA A 41 -3.16 -10.96 15.09
N LEU A 42 -2.78 -11.75 16.10
CA LEU A 42 -3.25 -11.56 17.48
C LEU A 42 -2.34 -10.75 18.40
N SER A 43 -1.06 -10.55 18.11
CA SER A 43 -0.25 -9.60 18.89
C SER A 43 1.10 -9.28 18.23
N PHE A 44 1.37 -8.05 17.94
CA PHE A 44 2.73 -7.54 17.74
C PHE A 44 2.90 -6.25 18.54
N GLU A 45 4.16 -6.00 18.98
CA GLU A 45 4.49 -4.75 19.65
C GLU A 45 4.81 -3.67 18.60
N PRO A 46 4.02 -2.58 18.50
CA PRO A 46 4.26 -1.53 17.50
C PRO A 46 5.65 -0.90 17.60
N ARG A 47 6.25 -0.87 18.79
CA ARG A 47 7.63 -0.39 18.98
C ARG A 47 8.65 -1.33 18.33
N GLU A 48 8.46 -2.63 18.47
CA GLU A 48 9.35 -3.62 17.87
C GLU A 48 9.31 -3.55 16.34
N LEU A 49 8.10 -3.47 15.76
CA LEU A 49 7.92 -3.25 14.33
C LEU A 49 8.73 -2.04 13.84
N ARG A 50 8.60 -0.87 14.51
CA ARG A 50 9.30 0.34 14.12
C ARG A 50 10.82 0.21 14.25
N ARG A 51 11.30 -0.38 15.34
CA ARG A 51 12.74 -0.58 15.57
C ARG A 51 13.36 -1.50 14.54
N ARG A 52 12.71 -2.62 14.20
CA ARG A 52 13.20 -3.57 13.19
C ARG A 52 13.27 -2.92 11.83
N ARG A 53 12.25 -2.16 11.43
CA ARG A 53 12.24 -1.45 10.14
C ARG A 53 13.33 -0.39 10.07
N LEU A 54 13.54 0.39 11.12
CA LEU A 54 14.65 1.35 11.20
C LEU A 54 16.00 0.64 11.10
N GLU A 55 16.19 -0.47 11.82
CA GLU A 55 17.45 -1.21 11.78
C GLU A 55 17.71 -1.78 10.38
N ARG A 56 16.72 -2.34 9.72
CA ARG A 56 16.85 -2.80 8.32
C ARG A 56 17.19 -1.66 7.36
N THR A 57 16.66 -0.47 7.58
CA THR A 57 17.06 0.73 6.81
C THR A 57 18.54 1.05 7.04
N ARG A 58 19.05 0.92 8.26
CA ARG A 58 20.46 1.12 8.59
C ARG A 58 21.36 0.00 8.08
N GLU A 59 20.89 -1.24 8.08
CA GLU A 59 21.58 -2.38 7.43
C GLU A 59 21.78 -2.12 5.94
N MET A 60 20.75 -1.69 5.25
CA MET A 60 20.83 -1.30 3.83
C MET A 60 21.86 -0.19 3.61
N LEU A 61 21.93 0.81 4.48
CA LEU A 61 22.95 1.87 4.41
C LEU A 61 24.37 1.31 4.54
N ARG A 62 24.59 0.37 5.47
CA ARG A 62 25.89 -0.28 5.65
C ARG A 62 26.27 -1.14 4.44
N GLU A 63 25.34 -1.92 3.91
CA GLU A 63 25.54 -2.78 2.73
C GLU A 63 25.83 -1.98 1.47
N THR A 64 25.14 -0.87 1.26
CA THR A 64 25.35 0.00 0.08
C THR A 64 26.52 0.97 0.24
N GLY A 65 27.00 1.18 1.47
CA GLY A 65 28.03 2.18 1.78
C GLY A 65 27.55 3.62 1.69
N MET A 66 26.22 3.86 1.70
CA MET A 66 25.66 5.21 1.81
C MET A 66 25.81 5.72 3.23
N ALA A 67 26.27 6.95 3.42
CA ALA A 67 26.40 7.58 4.73
C ALA A 67 25.04 7.83 5.40
N ALA A 68 24.03 8.17 4.59
CA ALA A 68 22.67 8.42 5.02
C ALA A 68 21.68 8.30 3.84
N VAL A 69 20.40 8.21 4.17
CA VAL A 69 19.30 8.50 3.21
C VAL A 69 18.49 9.69 3.66
N VAL A 70 17.95 10.41 2.69
CA VAL A 70 16.93 11.45 2.89
C VAL A 70 15.66 10.99 2.16
N LEU A 71 14.68 10.54 2.94
CA LEU A 71 13.48 9.90 2.46
C LEU A 71 12.36 10.93 2.29
N PHE A 72 11.90 11.13 1.06
CA PHE A 72 10.76 12.00 0.71
C PHE A 72 9.49 11.20 0.43
N GLU A 73 9.61 9.92 0.06
CA GLU A 73 8.47 9.05 -0.22
C GLU A 73 7.78 8.67 1.11
N PRO A 74 6.47 8.96 1.27
CA PRO A 74 5.78 8.79 2.55
C PRO A 74 5.81 7.36 3.12
N ASN A 75 5.77 6.32 2.27
CA ASN A 75 5.89 4.93 2.72
C ASN A 75 7.29 4.64 3.26
N ASN A 76 8.35 5.14 2.60
CA ASN A 76 9.72 4.99 3.10
C ASN A 76 9.95 5.74 4.40
N GLN A 77 9.40 6.97 4.53
CA GLN A 77 9.43 7.72 5.80
C GLN A 77 8.75 6.92 6.91
N ARG A 78 7.55 6.38 6.61
CA ARG A 78 6.79 5.57 7.56
C ARG A 78 7.49 4.25 7.88
N TYR A 79 8.08 3.59 6.90
CA TYR A 79 8.86 2.39 7.12
C TYR A 79 10.00 2.64 8.10
N ALA A 80 10.83 3.64 7.84
CA ALA A 80 11.99 3.94 8.66
C ALA A 80 11.63 4.45 10.08
N THR A 81 10.49 5.15 10.25
CA THR A 81 10.19 5.85 11.51
C THR A 81 8.87 5.45 12.17
N GLY A 82 7.95 4.86 11.45
CA GLY A 82 6.56 4.68 11.89
C GLY A 82 5.71 5.96 11.86
N SER A 83 6.31 7.11 11.52
CA SER A 83 5.60 8.38 11.52
C SER A 83 4.60 8.49 10.38
N ARG A 84 3.37 8.85 10.73
CA ARG A 84 2.28 9.15 9.82
C ARG A 84 1.76 10.56 10.09
N ASN A 85 1.72 11.39 9.07
CA ASN A 85 1.11 12.72 9.13
C ASN A 85 0.59 13.09 7.75
N MET A 86 -0.67 13.50 7.61
CA MET A 86 -1.30 13.96 6.36
C MET A 86 -0.85 13.16 5.12
N PHE A 87 -0.89 11.81 5.19
CA PHE A 87 -0.25 10.91 4.23
C PHE A 87 -0.63 11.22 2.77
N GLY A 88 -1.94 11.30 2.46
CA GLY A 88 -2.42 11.60 1.11
C GLY A 88 -1.97 12.98 0.60
N TYR A 89 -1.78 13.96 1.49
CA TYR A 89 -1.24 15.26 1.12
C TYR A 89 0.25 15.17 0.72
N PHE A 90 1.05 14.42 1.48
CA PHE A 90 2.47 14.27 1.22
C PHE A 90 2.81 13.32 0.07
N LEU A 91 1.87 12.53 -0.44
CA LEU A 91 2.03 11.84 -1.70
C LEU A 91 2.28 12.82 -2.88
N ARG A 92 1.72 14.01 -2.80
CA ARG A 92 1.82 15.06 -3.85
C ARG A 92 2.79 16.19 -3.52
N ASN A 93 3.33 16.21 -2.29
CA ASN A 93 4.00 17.37 -1.74
C ASN A 93 5.22 16.94 -0.93
N SER A 94 6.36 17.42 -1.31
CA SER A 94 7.66 16.97 -0.77
C SER A 94 8.19 17.84 0.36
N THR A 95 7.32 18.56 1.05
CA THR A 95 7.72 19.40 2.19
C THR A 95 8.25 18.58 3.37
N ARG A 96 7.78 17.35 3.55
CA ARG A 96 8.16 16.47 4.65
C ARG A 96 9.22 15.47 4.19
N TYR A 97 10.28 15.26 4.98
CA TYR A 97 11.32 14.27 4.72
C TYR A 97 12.02 13.81 5.99
N VAL A 98 12.70 12.67 5.92
CA VAL A 98 13.42 12.08 7.06
C VAL A 98 14.90 11.87 6.67
N TYR A 99 15.80 12.32 7.52
CA TYR A 99 17.23 11.99 7.47
C TYR A 99 17.50 10.77 8.35
N VAL A 100 18.04 9.71 7.78
CA VAL A 100 18.45 8.49 8.48
C VAL A 100 19.90 8.20 8.18
N PRO A 101 20.83 8.34 9.16
CA PRO A 101 22.23 7.93 9.01
C PRO A 101 22.43 6.45 9.34
N GLN A 102 23.60 5.90 8.98
CA GLN A 102 23.99 4.55 9.43
C GLN A 102 23.98 4.45 10.96
N GLU A 103 24.52 5.47 11.62
CA GLU A 103 24.54 5.62 13.07
C GLU A 103 24.26 7.08 13.45
N GLY A 104 23.68 7.29 14.64
CA GLY A 104 23.34 8.62 15.13
C GLY A 104 21.86 8.97 15.01
N PRO A 105 21.51 10.26 15.10
CA PRO A 105 20.12 10.68 15.25
C PRO A 105 19.33 10.57 13.95
N VAL A 106 18.13 10.02 14.04
CA VAL A 106 17.08 10.10 13.01
C VAL A 106 16.38 11.44 13.15
N ILE A 107 16.38 12.24 12.09
CA ILE A 107 15.83 13.59 12.11
C ILE A 107 14.66 13.69 11.13
N LEU A 108 13.50 13.97 11.68
CA LEU A 108 12.29 14.21 10.88
C LEU A 108 12.16 15.72 10.62
N PHE A 109 12.06 16.07 9.35
CA PHE A 109 11.76 17.42 8.90
C PHE A 109 10.28 17.53 8.56
N GLU A 110 9.55 18.15 9.46
CA GLU A 110 8.10 18.24 9.42
C GLU A 110 7.58 19.51 8.75
N TYR A 111 6.36 19.44 8.32
CA TYR A 111 5.58 20.61 7.91
C TYR A 111 5.50 21.62 9.07
N PRO A 112 5.59 22.92 8.81
CA PRO A 112 5.55 23.95 9.86
C PRO A 112 4.36 23.77 10.81
N GLY A 113 4.63 23.66 12.10
CA GLY A 113 3.62 23.53 13.16
C GLY A 113 3.16 22.09 13.45
N SER A 114 3.63 21.05 12.72
CA SER A 114 3.15 19.67 12.90
C SER A 114 4.13 18.72 13.60
N ALA A 115 5.27 19.19 14.07
CA ALA A 115 6.30 18.35 14.73
C ALA A 115 5.76 17.51 15.90
N HIS A 116 4.79 18.02 16.65
CA HIS A 116 4.17 17.36 17.81
C HIS A 116 3.49 16.03 17.44
N VAL A 117 3.09 15.82 16.19
CA VAL A 117 2.40 14.60 15.73
C VAL A 117 3.32 13.37 15.82
N SER A 118 4.62 13.54 15.66
CA SER A 118 5.58 12.44 15.52
C SER A 118 6.67 12.39 16.61
N MET A 119 6.79 13.42 17.43
CA MET A 119 7.88 13.52 18.44
C MET A 119 7.84 12.44 19.53
N GLN A 120 6.71 11.78 19.74
CA GLN A 120 6.59 10.71 20.74
C GLN A 120 7.08 9.35 20.23
N LEU A 121 7.47 9.23 18.98
CA LEU A 121 7.96 7.98 18.41
C LEU A 121 9.43 7.76 18.78
N GLU A 122 9.74 6.61 19.34
CA GLU A 122 11.08 6.22 19.80
C GLU A 122 12.11 6.09 18.68
N THR A 123 11.67 6.11 17.43
CA THR A 123 12.49 6.05 16.22
C THR A 123 12.87 7.43 15.67
N ILE A 124 12.47 8.50 16.35
CA ILE A 124 12.72 9.89 15.95
C ILE A 124 13.44 10.59 17.10
N ASP A 125 14.69 10.93 16.89
CA ASP A 125 15.51 11.63 17.90
C ASP A 125 15.24 13.12 17.89
N GLN A 126 14.94 13.70 16.73
CA GLN A 126 14.67 15.13 16.57
C GLN A 126 13.59 15.37 15.53
N ALA A 127 12.74 16.37 15.76
CA ALA A 127 11.86 16.93 14.75
C ALA A 127 12.23 18.38 14.50
N ARG A 128 12.44 18.75 13.23
CA ARG A 128 12.77 20.09 12.78
C ARG A 128 11.74 20.58 11.77
N THR A 129 11.62 21.89 11.61
CA THR A 129 10.81 22.45 10.52
C THR A 129 11.53 22.25 9.18
N SER A 130 10.83 21.72 8.20
CA SER A 130 11.35 21.53 6.85
C SER A 130 11.84 22.84 6.22
N LYS A 131 12.96 22.77 5.50
CA LYS A 131 13.48 23.88 4.67
C LYS A 131 12.95 23.82 3.23
N VAL A 132 12.44 22.64 2.81
CA VAL A 132 11.85 22.49 1.48
C VAL A 132 10.49 23.13 1.46
N VAL A 133 10.35 24.18 0.68
CA VAL A 133 9.10 24.91 0.51
C VAL A 133 8.36 24.37 -0.71
N TRP A 134 7.07 24.22 -0.58
CA TRP A 134 6.22 23.75 -1.66
C TRP A 134 6.12 24.78 -2.80
N SER A 135 6.78 24.46 -3.91
CA SER A 135 6.94 25.32 -5.08
C SER A 135 5.63 25.77 -5.70
N SER A 136 4.65 24.86 -5.80
CA SER A 136 3.35 25.16 -6.39
C SER A 136 2.54 26.22 -5.61
N VAL A 137 2.96 26.57 -4.39
CA VAL A 137 2.32 27.60 -3.58
C VAL A 137 3.07 28.92 -3.64
N ASN A 138 4.40 28.91 -3.61
CA ASN A 138 5.20 30.12 -3.54
C ASN A 138 6.07 30.41 -4.78
N GLY A 139 6.19 29.46 -5.70
CA GLY A 139 6.93 29.62 -6.95
C GLY A 139 8.44 29.81 -6.81
N ARG A 140 9.04 29.40 -5.67
CA ARG A 140 10.44 29.66 -5.32
C ARG A 140 11.20 28.39 -4.93
N ASP A 141 11.21 27.38 -5.80
CA ASP A 141 11.87 26.09 -5.55
C ASP A 141 13.36 26.23 -5.26
N ASP A 142 14.04 27.07 -6.00
CA ASP A 142 15.46 27.30 -5.90
C ASP A 142 15.88 27.93 -4.58
N ASP A 143 15.06 28.78 -3.97
CA ASP A 143 15.34 29.44 -2.70
C ASP A 143 15.43 28.46 -1.52
N SER A 144 14.75 27.31 -1.59
CA SER A 144 14.76 26.29 -0.53
C SER A 144 15.87 25.25 -0.69
N ALA A 145 16.42 25.07 -1.88
CA ALA A 145 17.40 24.01 -2.18
C ALA A 145 18.73 24.21 -1.45
N ALA A 146 19.28 25.44 -1.42
CA ALA A 146 20.57 25.69 -0.78
C ALA A 146 20.51 25.61 0.77
N PRO A 147 19.50 26.15 1.49
CA PRO A 147 19.34 25.89 2.91
C PRO A 147 19.16 24.42 3.27
N PHE A 148 18.36 23.67 2.50
CA PHE A 148 18.20 22.23 2.63
C PHE A 148 19.55 21.50 2.49
N ALA A 149 20.27 21.77 1.40
CA ALA A 149 21.52 21.08 1.10
C ALA A 149 22.60 21.31 2.15
N ARG A 150 22.76 22.56 2.62
CA ARG A 150 23.68 22.88 3.71
C ARG A 150 23.36 22.10 4.99
N GLU A 151 22.07 22.07 5.39
CA GLU A 151 21.66 21.35 6.60
C GLU A 151 21.91 19.85 6.50
N ILE A 152 21.59 19.22 5.38
CA ILE A 152 21.87 17.80 5.14
C ILE A 152 23.37 17.53 5.09
N ALA A 153 24.15 18.36 4.40
CA ALA A 153 25.59 18.19 4.33
C ALA A 153 26.26 18.33 5.72
N ASP A 154 25.79 19.25 6.55
CA ASP A 154 26.25 19.38 7.93
C ASP A 154 25.94 18.13 8.77
N LEU A 155 24.76 17.55 8.62
CA LEU A 155 24.37 16.29 9.26
C LEU A 155 25.22 15.11 8.79
N VAL A 156 25.50 15.03 7.50
CA VAL A 156 26.38 13.98 6.93
C VAL A 156 27.80 14.15 7.46
N ARG A 157 28.34 15.35 7.52
CA ARG A 157 29.66 15.63 8.12
C ARG A 157 29.75 15.24 9.61
N GLN A 158 28.66 15.42 10.35
CA GLN A 158 28.59 15.09 11.78
C GLN A 158 28.38 13.60 12.05
N HIS A 159 27.59 12.92 11.25
CA HIS A 159 27.08 11.57 11.52
C HIS A 159 27.35 10.54 10.41
N GLY A 160 27.90 10.96 9.28
CA GLY A 160 28.11 10.10 8.11
C GLY A 160 29.40 9.27 8.10
N GLY A 161 30.12 9.20 9.22
CA GLY A 161 31.35 8.37 9.32
C GLY A 161 32.46 8.73 8.33
N GLY A 162 32.47 9.96 7.78
CA GLY A 162 33.40 10.40 6.74
C GLY A 162 32.97 10.08 5.31
N GLY A 163 31.84 9.42 5.12
CA GLY A 163 31.24 9.15 3.81
C GLY A 163 30.56 10.40 3.22
N ALA A 164 30.51 10.47 1.88
CA ALA A 164 29.87 11.56 1.15
C ALA A 164 28.66 11.10 0.31
N ARG A 165 28.37 9.80 0.27
CA ARG A 165 27.27 9.23 -0.52
C ARG A 165 25.96 9.32 0.25
N VAL A 166 24.95 9.92 -0.36
CA VAL A 166 23.60 10.13 0.23
C VAL A 166 22.54 9.63 -0.74
N GLY A 167 21.65 8.77 -0.24
CA GLY A 167 20.51 8.29 -1.01
C GLY A 167 19.31 9.25 -0.94
N LEU A 168 18.67 9.50 -2.08
CA LEU A 168 17.35 10.11 -2.18
C LEU A 168 16.39 9.09 -2.79
N ASP A 169 15.25 8.88 -2.18
CA ASP A 169 14.21 7.96 -2.72
C ASP A 169 13.27 8.65 -3.72
N ARG A 170 13.21 9.98 -3.69
CA ARG A 170 12.62 10.83 -4.72
C ARG A 170 13.65 11.89 -5.10
N CYS A 171 14.17 11.77 -6.31
CA CYS A 171 15.20 12.68 -6.78
C CYS A 171 14.58 13.96 -7.37
N PHE A 172 14.48 15.01 -6.55
CA PHE A 172 14.18 16.35 -7.05
C PHE A 172 15.46 16.98 -7.58
N HIS A 173 15.49 17.26 -8.86
CA HIS A 173 16.70 17.73 -9.59
C HIS A 173 17.41 18.89 -8.89
N LEU A 174 16.68 19.92 -8.47
CA LEU A 174 17.29 21.09 -7.79
C LEU A 174 17.88 20.73 -6.42
N LEU A 175 17.25 19.83 -5.67
CA LEU A 175 17.77 19.38 -4.38
C LEU A 175 19.04 18.53 -4.56
N ALA A 176 19.06 17.63 -5.54
CA ALA A 176 20.23 16.82 -5.86
C ALA A 176 21.41 17.71 -6.26
N LEU A 177 21.24 18.64 -7.21
CA LEU A 177 22.26 19.60 -7.61
C LEU A 177 22.78 20.46 -6.43
N ALA A 178 21.90 20.83 -5.50
CA ALA A 178 22.32 21.62 -4.35
C ALA A 178 23.14 20.79 -3.36
N LEU A 179 22.82 19.50 -3.15
CA LEU A 179 23.63 18.57 -2.35
C LEU A 179 25.00 18.32 -2.98
N GLU A 180 25.07 18.14 -4.29
CA GLU A 180 26.33 17.97 -5.02
C GLU A 180 27.23 19.21 -4.89
N LYS A 181 26.67 20.43 -4.90
CA LYS A 181 27.43 21.68 -4.65
C LYS A 181 28.00 21.75 -3.23
N GLU A 182 27.39 21.07 -2.26
CA GLU A 182 27.92 20.92 -0.90
C GLU A 182 28.95 19.79 -0.77
N GLY A 183 29.30 19.11 -1.89
CA GLY A 183 30.33 18.07 -1.96
C GLY A 183 29.81 16.65 -1.67
N LEU A 184 28.49 16.44 -1.67
CA LEU A 184 27.91 15.11 -1.52
C LEU A 184 27.77 14.40 -2.87
N VAL A 185 27.80 13.08 -2.86
CA VAL A 185 27.45 12.22 -4.00
C VAL A 185 26.03 11.73 -3.80
N VAL A 186 25.13 12.14 -4.70
CA VAL A 186 23.70 11.82 -4.62
C VAL A 186 23.40 10.57 -5.44
N GLU A 187 22.69 9.62 -4.85
CA GLU A 187 22.27 8.36 -5.48
C GLU A 187 20.76 8.15 -5.30
N ASP A 188 20.14 7.46 -6.24
CA ASP A 188 18.75 6.98 -6.06
C ASP A 188 18.75 5.78 -5.11
N CYS A 189 18.04 5.88 -3.99
CA CYS A 189 17.91 4.79 -3.03
C CYS A 189 16.52 4.11 -3.04
N ASN A 190 15.62 4.49 -3.93
CA ASN A 190 14.27 3.93 -3.93
C ASN A 190 14.28 2.41 -4.15
N GLN A 191 15.10 1.93 -5.10
CA GLN A 191 15.23 0.48 -5.35
C GLN A 191 15.82 -0.27 -4.14
N HIS A 192 16.77 0.34 -3.42
CA HIS A 192 17.31 -0.23 -2.18
C HIS A 192 16.25 -0.30 -1.08
N MET A 193 15.42 0.73 -0.93
CA MET A 193 14.31 0.72 0.02
C MET A 193 13.26 -0.36 -0.33
N LEU A 194 12.88 -0.49 -1.61
CA LEU A 194 11.98 -1.55 -2.08
C LEU A 194 12.57 -2.93 -1.80
N HIS A 195 13.86 -3.13 -2.07
CA HIS A 195 14.56 -4.37 -1.78
C HIS A 195 14.57 -4.68 -0.27
N THR A 196 14.80 -3.68 0.58
CA THR A 196 14.79 -3.81 2.04
C THR A 196 13.42 -4.28 2.56
N ARG A 197 12.33 -3.81 1.95
CA ARG A 197 10.95 -4.11 2.38
C ARG A 197 10.39 -5.42 1.81
N ARG A 198 11.05 -6.03 0.82
CA ARG A 198 10.49 -7.20 0.12
C ARG A 198 10.27 -8.43 1.01
N ILE A 199 11.17 -8.66 1.97
CA ILE A 199 11.05 -9.75 2.95
C ILE A 199 10.39 -9.20 4.21
N LYS A 200 9.25 -9.71 4.58
CA LYS A 200 8.46 -9.23 5.72
C LYS A 200 8.90 -9.87 7.02
N THR A 201 8.96 -9.07 8.09
CA THR A 201 9.10 -9.59 9.44
C THR A 201 7.77 -10.19 9.93
N PRO A 202 7.77 -11.00 11.01
CA PRO A 202 6.51 -11.49 11.57
C PRO A 202 5.52 -10.39 11.94
N GLU A 203 6.00 -9.24 12.42
CA GLU A 203 5.15 -8.10 12.76
C GLU A 203 4.55 -7.43 11.52
N GLU A 204 5.31 -7.39 10.42
CA GLU A 204 4.83 -6.88 9.12
C GLU A 204 3.76 -7.82 8.53
N ILE A 205 3.97 -9.14 8.63
CA ILE A 205 2.98 -10.15 8.23
C ILE A 205 1.70 -9.99 9.05
N ALA A 206 1.80 -9.76 10.36
CA ALA A 206 0.63 -9.53 11.21
C ALA A 206 -0.13 -8.25 10.81
N CYS A 207 0.56 -7.18 10.40
CA CYS A 207 -0.08 -5.98 9.85
C CYS A 207 -0.81 -6.26 8.54
N LEU A 208 -0.19 -7.01 7.61
CA LEU A 208 -0.82 -7.44 6.35
C LEU A 208 -2.09 -8.27 6.62
N ALA A 209 -2.00 -9.26 7.52
CA ALA A 209 -3.15 -10.07 7.90
C ALA A 209 -4.31 -9.24 8.50
N GLN A 210 -4.01 -8.23 9.31
CA GLN A 210 -5.05 -7.32 9.84
C GLN A 210 -5.65 -6.43 8.75
N SER A 211 -4.83 -5.96 7.81
CA SER A 211 -5.31 -5.18 6.66
C SER A 211 -6.21 -6.02 5.77
N MET A 212 -5.80 -7.27 5.50
CA MET A 212 -6.60 -8.25 4.76
C MET A 212 -7.96 -8.49 5.43
N ALA A 213 -8.00 -8.74 6.74
CA ALA A 213 -9.24 -8.98 7.47
C ALA A 213 -10.20 -7.79 7.39
N ALA A 214 -9.70 -6.55 7.45
CA ALA A 214 -10.51 -5.35 7.29
C ALA A 214 -11.09 -5.24 5.86
N SER A 215 -10.29 -5.56 4.85
CA SER A 215 -10.71 -5.54 3.44
C SER A 215 -11.70 -6.65 3.11
N GLU A 216 -11.49 -7.87 3.64
CA GLU A 216 -12.46 -8.99 3.49
C GLU A 216 -13.83 -8.62 4.06
N GLY A 217 -13.86 -8.00 5.24
CA GLY A 217 -15.11 -7.48 5.83
C GLY A 217 -15.77 -6.44 4.94
N ALA A 218 -14.99 -5.52 4.38
CA ALA A 218 -15.50 -4.48 3.48
C ALA A 218 -16.05 -5.07 2.17
N VAL A 219 -15.37 -6.06 1.60
CA VAL A 219 -15.81 -6.75 0.38
C VAL A 219 -17.09 -7.56 0.62
N ALA A 220 -17.24 -8.19 1.78
CA ALA A 220 -18.47 -8.87 2.15
C ALA A 220 -19.67 -7.89 2.27
N ASP A 221 -19.46 -6.69 2.83
CA ASP A 221 -20.48 -5.65 2.88
C ASP A 221 -20.87 -5.14 1.48
N VAL A 222 -19.89 -5.01 0.58
CA VAL A 222 -20.14 -4.66 -0.84
C VAL A 222 -20.96 -5.76 -1.53
N GLU A 223 -20.58 -7.04 -1.37
CA GLU A 223 -21.33 -8.16 -1.93
C GLU A 223 -22.79 -8.15 -1.49
N ALA A 224 -23.05 -7.93 -0.20
CA ALA A 224 -24.39 -7.84 0.37
C ALA A 224 -25.22 -6.68 -0.21
N MET A 225 -24.57 -5.63 -0.71
CA MET A 225 -25.22 -4.48 -1.37
C MET A 225 -25.46 -4.67 -2.86
N VAL A 226 -24.83 -5.67 -3.53
CA VAL A 226 -25.00 -5.89 -4.97
C VAL A 226 -26.45 -6.26 -5.28
N ARG A 227 -27.17 -5.32 -5.91
CA ARG A 227 -28.55 -5.47 -6.36
C ARG A 227 -28.86 -4.57 -7.55
N PRO A 228 -29.87 -4.88 -8.35
CA PRO A 228 -30.30 -4.00 -9.43
C PRO A 228 -30.60 -2.58 -8.94
N GLY A 229 -30.09 -1.59 -9.66
CA GLY A 229 -30.31 -0.16 -9.39
C GLY A 229 -29.34 0.49 -8.41
N VAL A 230 -28.49 -0.26 -7.68
CA VAL A 230 -27.37 0.32 -6.93
C VAL A 230 -26.35 0.91 -7.90
N SER A 231 -25.70 2.02 -7.58
CA SER A 231 -24.62 2.53 -8.43
C SER A 231 -23.26 1.94 -8.03
N GLU A 232 -22.31 1.95 -8.97
CA GLU A 232 -20.94 1.59 -8.68
C GLU A 232 -20.35 2.49 -7.58
N GLN A 233 -20.69 3.79 -7.59
CA GLN A 233 -20.29 4.75 -6.54
C GLN A 233 -20.87 4.41 -5.17
N ASP A 234 -22.14 3.94 -5.09
CA ASP A 234 -22.74 3.53 -3.82
C ASP A 234 -22.03 2.30 -3.24
N LEU A 235 -21.65 1.33 -4.11
CA LEU A 235 -20.88 0.16 -3.72
C LEU A 235 -19.48 0.54 -3.24
N PHE A 236 -18.79 1.42 -3.98
CA PHE A 236 -17.46 1.89 -3.59
C PHE A 236 -17.51 2.73 -2.30
N ALA A 237 -18.54 3.55 -2.10
CA ALA A 237 -18.73 4.30 -0.86
C ALA A 237 -18.92 3.37 0.34
N GLN A 238 -19.66 2.25 0.17
CA GLN A 238 -19.78 1.21 1.20
C GLN A 238 -18.43 0.58 1.52
N MET A 239 -17.66 0.20 0.48
CA MET A 239 -16.33 -0.35 0.67
C MET A 239 -15.44 0.59 1.49
N TYR A 240 -15.42 1.87 1.11
CA TYR A 240 -14.63 2.88 1.80
C TYR A 240 -15.05 3.05 3.27
N GLN A 241 -16.37 3.10 3.52
CA GLN A 241 -16.94 3.18 4.87
C GLN A 241 -16.49 1.98 5.73
N SER A 242 -16.61 0.76 5.20
CA SER A 242 -16.29 -0.47 5.92
C SER A 242 -14.80 -0.60 6.18
N VAL A 243 -13.94 -0.24 5.22
CA VAL A 243 -12.49 -0.20 5.40
C VAL A 243 -12.10 0.74 6.54
N ILE A 244 -12.63 1.98 6.56
CA ILE A 244 -12.32 2.94 7.62
C ILE A 244 -12.87 2.47 8.97
N ALA A 245 -14.08 1.93 9.01
CA ALA A 245 -14.68 1.38 10.24
C ALA A 245 -13.91 0.16 10.77
N GLY A 246 -13.32 -0.64 9.88
CA GLY A 246 -12.48 -1.79 10.19
C GLY A 246 -11.04 -1.44 10.60
N GLY A 247 -10.69 -0.14 10.68
CA GLY A 247 -9.36 0.33 11.08
C GLY A 247 -8.38 0.53 9.93
N GLY A 248 -8.83 0.41 8.68
CA GLY A 248 -8.06 0.80 7.50
C GLY A 248 -7.91 2.32 7.41
N GLU A 249 -7.00 2.78 6.57
CA GLU A 249 -6.65 4.20 6.48
C GLU A 249 -7.25 4.90 5.26
N PHE A 250 -7.18 4.25 4.10
CA PHE A 250 -7.78 4.72 2.83
C PHE A 250 -7.66 3.62 1.77
N ILE A 251 -8.24 3.85 0.59
CA ILE A 251 -8.15 2.99 -0.58
C ILE A 251 -7.42 3.77 -1.67
N GLU A 252 -6.37 3.19 -2.27
CA GLU A 252 -5.52 3.89 -3.25
C GLU A 252 -6.20 4.10 -4.59
N THR A 253 -6.97 3.12 -5.06
CA THR A 253 -7.69 3.18 -6.34
C THR A 253 -9.19 3.19 -6.14
N ARG A 254 -9.93 3.33 -7.23
CA ARG A 254 -11.40 3.25 -7.23
C ARG A 254 -11.88 2.16 -8.18
N LEU A 255 -11.10 1.09 -8.31
CA LEU A 255 -11.37 0.01 -9.26
C LEU A 255 -12.61 -0.80 -8.84
N LEU A 256 -13.74 -0.39 -9.33
CA LEU A 256 -15.02 -1.07 -9.23
C LEU A 256 -15.86 -0.75 -10.46
N SER A 257 -16.31 -1.78 -11.14
CA SER A 257 -17.09 -1.62 -12.36
C SER A 257 -18.16 -2.71 -12.50
N SER A 258 -19.16 -2.49 -13.35
CA SER A 258 -20.28 -3.42 -13.54
C SER A 258 -20.67 -3.60 -14.99
N GLY A 259 -21.17 -4.79 -15.31
CA GLY A 259 -21.64 -5.16 -16.65
C GLY A 259 -20.58 -4.93 -17.71
N PRO A 260 -20.90 -4.24 -18.83
CA PRO A 260 -19.94 -4.04 -19.92
C PRO A 260 -18.71 -3.21 -19.53
N ARG A 261 -18.70 -2.57 -18.37
CA ARG A 261 -17.52 -1.83 -17.89
C ARG A 261 -16.52 -2.73 -17.15
N THR A 262 -16.86 -3.99 -16.88
CA THR A 262 -15.89 -4.96 -16.37
C THR A 262 -14.90 -5.41 -17.45
N ASN A 263 -15.15 -5.09 -18.73
CA ASN A 263 -14.26 -5.39 -19.86
C ASN A 263 -14.14 -4.18 -20.81
N PRO A 264 -12.93 -3.62 -21.03
CA PRO A 264 -11.67 -3.99 -20.38
C PRO A 264 -11.61 -3.60 -18.91
N TRP A 265 -10.65 -4.15 -18.17
CA TRP A 265 -10.39 -3.83 -16.76
C TRP A 265 -9.93 -2.36 -16.58
N PHE A 266 -9.64 -1.94 -15.36
CA PHE A 266 -9.21 -0.62 -14.92
C PHE A 266 -10.27 0.51 -14.98
N ASN A 267 -11.54 0.16 -14.99
CA ASN A 267 -12.60 1.14 -14.88
C ASN A 267 -12.90 1.51 -13.42
N GLU A 268 -12.76 2.79 -13.10
CA GLU A 268 -13.15 3.33 -11.79
C GLU A 268 -14.67 3.40 -11.61
N ALA A 269 -15.11 3.33 -10.36
CA ALA A 269 -16.49 3.44 -9.95
C ALA A 269 -17.17 4.72 -10.47
N SER A 270 -18.31 4.58 -11.11
CA SER A 270 -19.09 5.65 -11.73
C SER A 270 -20.53 5.71 -11.18
N SER A 271 -21.30 6.67 -11.67
CA SER A 271 -22.74 6.76 -11.36
C SER A 271 -23.61 5.71 -12.07
N ARG A 272 -23.01 4.81 -12.86
CA ARG A 272 -23.72 3.73 -13.55
C ARG A 272 -24.47 2.87 -12.55
N LYS A 273 -25.73 2.54 -12.88
CA LYS A 273 -26.55 1.62 -12.10
C LYS A 273 -26.37 0.19 -12.58
N VAL A 274 -26.09 -0.71 -11.63
CA VAL A 274 -25.97 -2.15 -11.88
C VAL A 274 -27.32 -2.70 -12.35
N ARG A 275 -27.32 -3.58 -13.35
CA ARG A 275 -28.51 -4.18 -13.92
C ARG A 275 -28.62 -5.66 -13.54
N PRO A 276 -29.85 -6.24 -13.58
CA PRO A 276 -30.01 -7.67 -13.37
C PRO A 276 -29.17 -8.49 -14.36
N GLY A 277 -28.49 -9.50 -13.87
CA GLY A 277 -27.71 -10.43 -14.70
C GLY A 277 -26.28 -9.97 -15.01
N GLU A 278 -25.86 -8.80 -14.54
CA GLU A 278 -24.51 -8.27 -14.76
C GLU A 278 -23.51 -8.77 -13.71
N LEU A 279 -22.24 -8.81 -14.10
CA LEU A 279 -21.12 -8.95 -13.18
C LEU A 279 -20.76 -7.59 -12.54
N VAL A 280 -20.23 -7.65 -11.33
CA VAL A 280 -19.62 -6.53 -10.61
C VAL A 280 -18.22 -6.98 -10.19
N ALA A 281 -17.20 -6.33 -10.69
CA ALA A 281 -15.81 -6.63 -10.37
C ALA A 281 -15.22 -5.47 -9.57
N LEU A 282 -14.41 -5.78 -8.55
CA LEU A 282 -13.70 -4.80 -7.73
C LEU A 282 -12.29 -5.26 -7.39
N ASP A 283 -11.45 -4.29 -7.10
CA ASP A 283 -10.15 -4.44 -6.50
C ASP A 283 -10.10 -3.75 -5.15
N THR A 284 -9.29 -4.26 -4.21
CA THR A 284 -9.30 -3.70 -2.86
C THR A 284 -8.34 -2.56 -2.66
N ASP A 285 -7.11 -2.66 -3.10
CA ASP A 285 -6.08 -1.60 -3.02
C ASP A 285 -6.09 -0.83 -1.68
N THR A 286 -6.30 -1.54 -0.57
CA THR A 286 -6.57 -0.94 0.74
C THR A 286 -5.31 -0.74 1.53
N ILE A 287 -5.09 0.47 2.04
CA ILE A 287 -4.09 0.75 3.07
C ILE A 287 -4.73 0.55 4.44
N GLY A 288 -4.26 -0.45 5.14
CA GLY A 288 -4.82 -0.88 6.42
C GLY A 288 -3.89 -0.68 7.61
N CYS A 289 -3.76 -1.70 8.43
CA CYS A 289 -3.03 -1.66 9.70
C CYS A 289 -1.57 -1.19 9.54
N ASN A 290 -1.21 -0.13 10.25
CA ASN A 290 0.13 0.47 10.21
C ASN A 290 0.66 0.82 8.80
N GLY A 291 -0.25 1.06 7.84
CA GLY A 291 0.07 1.41 6.46
C GLY A 291 0.43 0.22 5.59
N TYR A 292 0.08 -0.99 6.00
CA TYR A 292 0.25 -2.17 5.17
C TYR A 292 -0.93 -2.36 4.22
N TYR A 293 -0.60 -2.80 3.03
CA TYR A 293 -1.52 -2.98 1.93
C TYR A 293 -2.37 -4.24 2.08
N SER A 294 -3.50 -4.28 1.44
CA SER A 294 -4.29 -5.48 1.19
C SER A 294 -4.78 -5.41 -0.23
N ASP A 295 -4.40 -6.40 -1.02
CA ASP A 295 -4.58 -6.41 -2.45
C ASP A 295 -5.15 -7.75 -2.93
N PHE A 296 -6.46 -7.74 -3.17
CA PHE A 296 -7.16 -8.86 -3.77
C PHE A 296 -8.41 -8.40 -4.51
N SER A 297 -8.80 -9.12 -5.53
CA SER A 297 -9.94 -8.77 -6.36
C SER A 297 -11.03 -9.83 -6.33
N ARG A 298 -12.28 -9.39 -6.42
CA ARG A 298 -13.46 -10.25 -6.46
C ARG A 298 -14.44 -9.81 -7.56
N THR A 299 -15.14 -10.79 -8.10
CA THR A 299 -16.22 -10.55 -9.08
C THR A 299 -17.50 -11.22 -8.62
N PHE A 300 -18.58 -10.45 -8.52
CA PHE A 300 -19.90 -10.87 -8.06
C PHE A 300 -20.92 -10.86 -9.20
N PHE A 301 -22.01 -11.58 -9.00
CA PHE A 301 -23.14 -11.59 -9.92
C PHE A 301 -24.34 -10.85 -9.34
N CYS A 302 -24.94 -9.93 -10.11
CA CYS A 302 -26.12 -9.21 -9.71
C CYS A 302 -27.40 -9.99 -10.10
N GLY A 303 -28.08 -10.57 -9.10
CA GLY A 303 -29.36 -11.25 -9.31
C GLY A 303 -30.52 -10.32 -9.77
N PRO A 304 -31.74 -10.83 -9.92
CA PRO A 304 -32.14 -12.23 -9.73
C PRO A 304 -31.68 -13.15 -10.87
N GLY A 305 -31.62 -14.45 -10.58
CA GLY A 305 -31.26 -15.48 -11.56
C GLY A 305 -29.90 -16.12 -11.29
N LYS A 306 -29.33 -16.70 -12.33
CA LYS A 306 -28.02 -17.38 -12.28
C LYS A 306 -27.11 -16.82 -13.36
N PRO A 307 -25.78 -16.78 -13.12
CA PRO A 307 -24.82 -16.40 -14.14
C PRO A 307 -24.97 -17.26 -15.42
N SER A 308 -24.82 -16.64 -16.57
CA SER A 308 -24.82 -17.30 -17.87
C SER A 308 -23.69 -18.32 -17.99
N GLY A 309 -23.75 -19.20 -19.00
CA GLY A 309 -22.68 -20.14 -19.30
C GLY A 309 -21.36 -19.42 -19.63
N TYR A 310 -21.45 -18.27 -20.32
CA TYR A 310 -20.29 -17.43 -20.64
C TYR A 310 -19.65 -16.84 -19.37
N GLN A 311 -20.41 -16.19 -18.51
CA GLN A 311 -19.91 -15.63 -17.23
C GLN A 311 -19.27 -16.70 -16.34
N LYS A 312 -19.89 -17.88 -16.24
CA LYS A 312 -19.32 -19.02 -15.51
C LYS A 312 -18.01 -19.53 -16.12
N SER A 313 -17.88 -19.48 -17.44
CA SER A 313 -16.65 -19.90 -18.11
C SER A 313 -15.51 -18.92 -17.86
N LEU A 314 -15.78 -17.59 -17.88
CA LEU A 314 -14.80 -16.56 -17.53
C LEU A 314 -14.34 -16.72 -16.08
N TYR A 315 -15.29 -16.86 -15.14
CA TYR A 315 -14.98 -17.02 -13.73
C TYR A 315 -14.14 -18.26 -13.44
N ARG A 316 -14.48 -19.39 -14.05
CA ARG A 316 -13.74 -20.63 -13.90
C ARG A 316 -12.30 -20.49 -14.39
N MET A 317 -12.10 -19.91 -15.59
CA MET A 317 -10.75 -19.71 -16.13
C MET A 317 -9.93 -18.75 -15.25
N SER A 318 -10.53 -17.67 -14.77
CA SER A 318 -9.86 -16.75 -13.84
C SER A 318 -9.47 -17.45 -12.53
N TYR A 319 -10.39 -18.24 -11.97
CA TYR A 319 -10.12 -19.03 -10.77
C TYR A 319 -9.01 -20.08 -11.02
N GLU A 320 -9.07 -20.82 -12.13
CA GLU A 320 -8.04 -21.79 -12.51
C GLU A 320 -6.67 -21.12 -12.68
N GLN A 321 -6.62 -19.91 -13.24
CA GLN A 321 -5.38 -19.15 -13.37
C GLN A 321 -4.79 -18.78 -12.01
N VAL A 322 -5.59 -18.20 -11.10
CA VAL A 322 -5.13 -17.84 -9.75
C VAL A 322 -4.64 -19.08 -9.00
N GLN A 323 -5.45 -20.17 -8.97
CA GLN A 323 -5.09 -21.38 -8.23
C GLN A 323 -3.87 -22.09 -8.81
N HIS A 324 -3.74 -22.15 -10.15
CA HIS A 324 -2.54 -22.68 -10.79
C HIS A 324 -1.31 -21.85 -10.41
N ASN A 325 -1.39 -20.53 -10.57
CA ASN A 325 -0.27 -19.64 -10.29
C ASN A 325 0.15 -19.70 -8.81
N ILE A 326 -0.80 -19.78 -7.87
CA ILE A 326 -0.50 -20.01 -6.45
C ILE A 326 0.24 -21.35 -6.27
N SER A 327 -0.24 -22.41 -6.90
CA SER A 327 0.29 -23.78 -6.72
C SER A 327 1.73 -23.98 -7.18
N ILE A 328 2.18 -23.15 -8.13
CA ILE A 328 3.56 -23.24 -8.65
C ILE A 328 4.57 -22.45 -7.79
N LEU A 329 4.13 -21.47 -7.00
CA LEU A 329 5.03 -20.60 -6.24
C LEU A 329 5.79 -21.37 -5.16
N LYS A 330 7.11 -21.32 -5.25
CA LYS A 330 8.02 -21.96 -4.28
C LYS A 330 9.23 -21.08 -4.00
N PRO A 331 9.76 -21.08 -2.78
CA PRO A 331 11.03 -20.41 -2.52
C PRO A 331 12.14 -20.98 -3.41
N GLY A 332 13.03 -20.12 -3.86
CA GLY A 332 14.14 -20.47 -4.75
C GLY A 332 13.81 -20.42 -6.25
N MET A 333 12.55 -20.33 -6.66
CA MET A 333 12.20 -20.09 -8.07
C MET A 333 12.65 -18.69 -8.49
N THR A 334 13.25 -18.59 -9.68
CA THR A 334 13.45 -17.28 -10.31
C THR A 334 12.13 -16.69 -10.77
N TYR A 335 12.06 -15.36 -10.86
CA TYR A 335 10.85 -14.69 -11.38
C TYR A 335 10.56 -15.10 -12.83
N ARG A 336 11.60 -15.38 -13.62
CA ARG A 336 11.48 -15.91 -14.98
C ARG A 336 10.82 -17.30 -14.98
N GLU A 337 11.27 -18.21 -14.12
CA GLU A 337 10.62 -19.53 -13.97
C GLU A 337 9.16 -19.41 -13.58
N VAL A 338 8.79 -18.45 -12.72
CA VAL A 338 7.38 -18.17 -12.40
C VAL A 338 6.61 -17.73 -13.64
N ALA A 339 7.14 -16.78 -14.41
CA ALA A 339 6.51 -16.31 -15.64
C ALA A 339 6.31 -17.43 -16.68
N GLU A 340 7.30 -18.30 -16.85
CA GLU A 340 7.27 -19.42 -17.80
C GLU A 340 6.34 -20.56 -17.36
N ALA A 341 6.23 -20.81 -16.04
CA ALA A 341 5.36 -21.82 -15.47
C ALA A 341 3.91 -21.35 -15.27
N ALA A 342 3.63 -20.05 -15.44
CA ALA A 342 2.32 -19.47 -15.22
C ALA A 342 1.23 -20.08 -16.12
N TRP A 343 0.00 -20.06 -15.64
CA TRP A 343 -1.15 -20.55 -16.38
C TRP A 343 -1.26 -19.90 -17.77
N GLN A 344 -1.41 -20.74 -18.79
CA GLN A 344 -1.44 -20.29 -20.17
C GLN A 344 -2.82 -19.71 -20.52
N ILE A 345 -2.88 -18.41 -20.67
CA ILE A 345 -4.11 -17.70 -21.06
C ILE A 345 -4.46 -18.08 -22.51
N PRO A 346 -5.69 -18.57 -22.80
CA PRO A 346 -6.11 -18.85 -24.17
C PRO A 346 -6.02 -17.60 -25.07
N GLU A 347 -5.58 -17.79 -26.33
CA GLU A 347 -5.26 -16.71 -27.27
C GLU A 347 -6.34 -15.62 -27.34
N ARG A 348 -7.62 -15.99 -27.36
CA ARG A 348 -8.75 -15.03 -27.44
C ARG A 348 -8.87 -14.06 -26.26
N PHE A 349 -8.22 -14.35 -25.12
CA PHE A 349 -8.19 -13.49 -23.91
C PHE A 349 -6.86 -12.79 -23.72
N TYR A 350 -5.82 -13.20 -24.48
CA TYR A 350 -4.44 -12.79 -24.22
C TYR A 350 -4.24 -11.27 -24.34
N ASP A 351 -4.89 -10.62 -25.30
CA ASP A 351 -4.77 -9.17 -25.52
C ASP A 351 -5.40 -8.32 -24.38
N ARG A 352 -6.25 -8.93 -23.57
CA ARG A 352 -6.89 -8.27 -22.40
C ARG A 352 -6.33 -8.73 -21.06
N ARG A 353 -5.29 -9.58 -21.05
CA ARG A 353 -4.68 -10.10 -19.82
C ARG A 353 -4.29 -8.98 -18.84
N TYR A 354 -4.28 -9.31 -17.57
CA TYR A 354 -3.68 -8.43 -16.56
C TYR A 354 -2.16 -8.31 -16.84
N PRO A 355 -1.52 -7.15 -16.59
CA PRO A 355 -0.11 -6.93 -16.99
C PRO A 355 0.90 -7.83 -16.27
N SER A 356 0.59 -8.30 -15.06
CA SER A 356 1.45 -9.14 -14.25
C SER A 356 0.83 -10.49 -13.90
N VAL A 357 1.69 -11.48 -13.68
CA VAL A 357 1.32 -12.79 -13.09
C VAL A 357 1.24 -12.66 -11.58
N ILE A 358 2.26 -12.01 -11.00
CA ILE A 358 2.32 -11.65 -9.58
C ILE A 358 2.99 -10.28 -9.40
N HIS A 359 2.67 -9.61 -8.31
CA HIS A 359 3.48 -8.49 -7.82
C HIS A 359 3.62 -8.56 -6.29
N GLY A 360 4.69 -7.95 -5.78
CA GLY A 360 4.94 -7.88 -4.34
C GLY A 360 3.96 -6.97 -3.63
N VAL A 361 3.66 -7.29 -2.40
CA VAL A 361 2.79 -6.52 -1.50
C VAL A 361 3.53 -6.19 -0.21
N GLY A 362 3.32 -4.98 0.28
CA GLY A 362 3.89 -4.50 1.53
C GLY A 362 3.18 -3.25 2.02
N MET A 363 3.81 -2.08 1.96
CA MET A 363 3.15 -0.80 2.27
C MET A 363 2.42 -0.20 1.05
N HIS A 364 2.60 -0.77 -0.12
CA HIS A 364 1.89 -0.60 -1.39
C HIS A 364 2.27 -1.77 -2.31
N GLY A 365 1.91 -1.73 -3.59
CA GLY A 365 2.46 -2.65 -4.59
C GLY A 365 3.98 -2.54 -4.66
N GLU A 366 4.70 -3.63 -4.42
CA GLU A 366 6.16 -3.66 -4.24
C GLU A 366 6.84 -4.64 -5.21
N THR A 367 8.16 -4.80 -5.03
CA THR A 367 8.91 -5.84 -5.72
C THR A 367 8.63 -7.22 -5.09
N PRO A 368 8.53 -8.31 -5.88
CA PRO A 368 8.76 -8.38 -7.33
C PRO A 368 7.60 -7.84 -8.17
N LEU A 369 7.85 -7.52 -9.43
CA LEU A 369 6.86 -7.46 -10.49
C LEU A 369 7.21 -8.53 -11.52
N VAL A 370 6.36 -9.53 -11.68
CA VAL A 370 6.55 -10.63 -12.63
C VAL A 370 5.48 -10.54 -13.71
N ALA A 371 5.87 -10.05 -14.87
CA ALA A 371 5.04 -10.01 -16.07
C ALA A 371 4.88 -11.42 -16.69
N HIS A 372 3.95 -11.57 -17.62
CA HIS A 372 3.85 -12.79 -18.41
C HIS A 372 5.12 -13.05 -19.22
N ALA A 373 5.41 -14.32 -19.53
CA ALA A 373 6.66 -14.72 -20.19
C ALA A 373 6.99 -13.93 -21.47
N GLY A 374 5.98 -13.60 -22.27
CA GLY A 374 6.15 -12.78 -23.48
C GLY A 374 6.51 -11.31 -23.23
N ASP A 375 6.25 -10.81 -22.03
CA ASP A 375 6.44 -9.41 -21.64
C ASP A 375 7.59 -9.24 -20.62
N PHE A 376 8.17 -10.35 -20.15
CA PHE A 376 9.09 -10.39 -19.01
C PHE A 376 10.30 -9.47 -19.22
N ASP A 377 10.96 -9.54 -20.36
CA ASP A 377 12.17 -8.74 -20.64
C ASP A 377 11.89 -7.23 -20.73
N THR A 378 10.63 -6.85 -20.94
CA THR A 378 10.21 -5.44 -21.02
C THR A 378 9.88 -4.86 -19.65
N TYR A 379 9.17 -5.62 -18.81
CA TYR A 379 8.55 -5.06 -17.60
C TYR A 379 9.08 -5.66 -16.30
N SER A 380 9.82 -6.78 -16.35
CA SER A 380 10.33 -7.45 -15.17
C SER A 380 11.86 -7.39 -15.11
N LYS A 381 12.38 -7.44 -13.89
CA LYS A 381 13.79 -7.76 -13.64
C LYS A 381 13.85 -9.12 -12.98
N ASP A 382 14.85 -9.92 -13.33
CA ASP A 382 14.96 -11.24 -12.72
C ASP A 382 15.40 -11.13 -11.26
N GLY A 383 15.05 -12.16 -10.50
CA GLY A 383 15.30 -12.28 -9.07
C GLY A 383 14.80 -13.65 -8.62
N VAL A 384 14.72 -13.85 -7.33
CA VAL A 384 14.35 -15.14 -6.73
C VAL A 384 13.26 -14.92 -5.70
N LEU A 385 12.28 -15.81 -5.68
CA LEU A 385 11.29 -15.87 -4.60
C LEU A 385 11.96 -16.35 -3.31
N GLU A 386 11.78 -15.59 -2.25
CA GLU A 386 12.36 -15.87 -0.93
C GLU A 386 11.25 -16.01 0.13
N PRO A 387 11.45 -16.86 1.15
CA PRO A 387 10.53 -16.91 2.28
C PRO A 387 10.36 -15.54 2.94
N GLY A 388 9.14 -15.21 3.35
CA GLY A 388 8.79 -13.90 3.90
C GLY A 388 8.38 -12.87 2.86
N MET A 389 8.46 -13.17 1.55
CA MET A 389 7.80 -12.35 0.54
C MET A 389 6.30 -12.55 0.60
N VAL A 390 5.55 -11.46 0.44
CA VAL A 390 4.09 -11.47 0.22
C VAL A 390 3.84 -10.95 -1.17
N VAL A 391 3.01 -11.67 -1.92
CA VAL A 391 2.71 -11.36 -3.31
C VAL A 391 1.22 -11.51 -3.59
N SER A 392 0.67 -10.63 -4.41
CA SER A 392 -0.64 -10.80 -5.03
C SER A 392 -0.52 -11.60 -6.31
N VAL A 393 -1.44 -12.54 -6.51
CA VAL A 393 -1.50 -13.46 -7.65
C VAL A 393 -2.67 -13.07 -8.52
N GLU A 394 -2.37 -12.59 -9.69
CA GLU A 394 -3.25 -11.85 -10.56
C GLU A 394 -3.97 -12.71 -11.61
N SER A 395 -5.22 -12.36 -11.88
CA SER A 395 -5.97 -12.88 -13.02
C SER A 395 -6.98 -11.89 -13.54
N TYR A 396 -7.02 -11.74 -14.85
CA TYR A 396 -8.13 -11.10 -15.54
C TYR A 396 -8.46 -11.90 -16.83
N ILE A 397 -9.72 -12.26 -16.99
CA ILE A 397 -10.23 -12.97 -18.18
C ILE A 397 -11.37 -12.16 -18.80
N GLY A 398 -11.11 -11.60 -19.98
CA GLY A 398 -12.06 -10.88 -20.83
C GLY A 398 -11.66 -10.95 -22.29
N GLU A 399 -12.63 -11.08 -23.20
CA GLU A 399 -12.35 -11.09 -24.65
C GLU A 399 -12.25 -9.66 -25.20
N VAL A 400 -11.51 -9.48 -26.28
CA VAL A 400 -11.61 -8.25 -27.08
C VAL A 400 -13.05 -8.15 -27.60
N ASP A 401 -13.67 -6.99 -27.38
CA ASP A 401 -15.09 -6.71 -27.69
C ASP A 401 -16.11 -7.64 -26.98
N GLY A 402 -15.66 -8.41 -25.97
CA GLY A 402 -16.54 -9.21 -25.14
C GLY A 402 -17.42 -8.34 -24.21
N PRO A 403 -18.59 -8.83 -23.82
CA PRO A 403 -19.57 -8.05 -23.06
C PRO A 403 -19.17 -7.78 -21.61
N GLU A 404 -18.39 -8.65 -21.01
CA GLU A 404 -17.95 -8.58 -19.61
C GLU A 404 -16.62 -9.32 -19.41
N GLY A 405 -15.94 -9.04 -18.31
CA GLY A 405 -14.73 -9.72 -17.85
C GLY A 405 -14.80 -10.08 -16.37
N VAL A 406 -13.92 -10.97 -15.95
CA VAL A 406 -13.76 -11.40 -14.56
C VAL A 406 -12.37 -11.07 -14.08
N LYS A 407 -12.28 -10.35 -12.97
CA LYS A 407 -11.04 -10.06 -12.21
C LYS A 407 -11.08 -10.86 -10.91
N LEU A 408 -10.08 -11.68 -10.68
CA LEU A 408 -9.82 -12.38 -9.42
C LEU A 408 -8.34 -12.23 -9.07
N GLU A 409 -8.07 -12.20 -7.79
CA GLU A 409 -6.73 -12.05 -7.26
C GLU A 409 -6.70 -12.51 -5.81
N ASP A 410 -5.62 -13.14 -5.39
CA ASP A 410 -5.39 -13.52 -3.99
C ASP A 410 -3.98 -13.11 -3.56
N GLU A 411 -3.86 -12.59 -2.35
CA GLU A 411 -2.59 -12.27 -1.70
C GLU A 411 -2.08 -13.48 -0.91
N VAL A 412 -0.80 -13.83 -1.10
CA VAL A 412 -0.19 -15.02 -0.49
C VAL A 412 1.18 -14.75 0.10
N LEU A 413 1.52 -15.49 1.17
CA LEU A 413 2.83 -15.47 1.81
C LEU A 413 3.69 -16.62 1.28
N ILE A 414 4.88 -16.31 0.78
CA ILE A 414 5.89 -17.32 0.45
C ILE A 414 6.52 -17.80 1.75
N THR A 415 6.37 -19.10 2.05
CA THR A 415 6.95 -19.76 3.23
C THR A 415 8.20 -20.56 2.86
N GLU A 416 8.86 -21.20 3.82
CA GLU A 416 10.02 -22.07 3.59
C GLU A 416 9.71 -23.28 2.68
N THR A 417 8.45 -23.67 2.55
CA THR A 417 8.03 -24.88 1.83
C THR A 417 7.12 -24.64 0.63
N GLY A 418 6.73 -23.41 0.40
CA GLY A 418 5.78 -22.99 -0.66
C GLY A 418 4.86 -21.88 -0.17
N VAL A 419 3.61 -21.88 -0.63
CA VAL A 419 2.58 -20.90 -0.23
C VAL A 419 1.71 -21.49 0.86
#